data_446d9c5efada15c8cc18ca553df34569
#
_entry.id   446d9c5efada15c8cc18ca553df34569
#
_cell.length_a   1.000
_cell.length_b   1.000
_cell.length_c   1.000
_cell.angle_alpha   90.00
_cell.angle_beta   90.00
_cell.angle_gamma   90.00
#
_symmetry.space_group_name_H-M   'P 1'
#
loop_
_entity.id
_entity.type
_entity.pdbx_description
1 polymer ?
#
loop_
_entity_poly.entity_id
_entity_poly.type
_entity_poly.pdbx_seq_one_letter_code
_entity_poly.pdbx_strand_id
1 'polypeptide(L)'
;MKPKSKILIIAGSDSSGGAGIQADIKTVTALGSYAMTAITAITAQNTKGVYDIHSIPLKSLEKQIMVTCNDIKPDAIKIGMLHSSEVINIVEKCLSKIKIKKVVLDPVMIAKGGARLISKSAIKDLKKIIKRSLIIT
;
A
#
# COMPACT_ATOMS: atom_id res chain seq x y z
N MET A 1 -10.55 24.03 -4.26
CA MET A 1 -9.53 23.79 -5.30
C MET A 1 -9.65 22.34 -5.77
N LYS A 2 -9.68 22.06 -7.08
CA LYS A 2 -9.78 20.69 -7.59
C LYS A 2 -8.39 20.03 -7.50
N PRO A 3 -8.24 18.81 -6.95
CA PRO A 3 -6.93 18.15 -6.88
C PRO A 3 -6.40 17.81 -8.28
N LYS A 4 -5.07 17.80 -8.44
CA LYS A 4 -4.40 17.45 -9.70
C LYS A 4 -4.68 16.00 -10.11
N SER A 5 -4.73 15.10 -9.12
CA SER A 5 -5.07 13.69 -9.29
C SER A 5 -5.54 13.09 -7.96
N LYS A 6 -6.10 11.88 -8.03
CA LYS A 6 -6.58 11.10 -6.88
C LYS A 6 -5.77 9.81 -6.83
N ILE A 7 -5.07 9.59 -5.73
CA ILE A 7 -4.14 8.47 -5.56
C ILE A 7 -4.63 7.55 -4.45
N LEU A 8 -4.84 6.27 -4.75
CA LEU A 8 -5.06 5.26 -3.71
C LEU A 8 -3.70 4.69 -3.28
N ILE A 9 -3.43 4.78 -1.98
CA ILE A 9 -2.24 4.25 -1.33
C ILE A 9 -2.63 2.95 -0.62
N ILE A 10 -2.01 1.83 -0.99
CA ILE A 10 -2.20 0.51 -0.35
C ILE A 10 -0.88 0.16 0.34
N ALA A 11 -0.80 0.34 1.65
CA ALA A 11 0.44 0.13 2.40
C ALA A 11 0.20 -0.06 3.89
N GLY A 12 1.24 -0.39 4.63
CA GLY A 12 1.24 -0.39 6.09
C GLY A 12 1.26 1.03 6.66
N SER A 13 0.80 1.15 7.90
CA SER A 13 0.89 2.38 8.68
C SER A 13 2.22 2.44 9.43
N ASP A 14 2.90 3.58 9.42
CA ASP A 14 4.05 3.90 10.27
C ASP A 14 3.64 4.92 11.33
N SER A 15 3.59 4.50 12.61
CA SER A 15 3.18 5.37 13.72
C SER A 15 4.10 6.59 13.91
N SER A 16 5.36 6.52 13.47
CA SER A 16 6.29 7.65 13.50
C SER A 16 6.13 8.64 12.36
N GLY A 17 5.38 8.26 11.33
CA GLY A 17 5.06 9.12 10.19
C GLY A 17 6.14 9.30 9.15
N GLY A 18 7.26 8.55 9.24
CA GLY A 18 8.41 8.66 8.34
C GLY A 18 8.35 7.76 7.10
N ALA A 19 7.46 6.76 7.12
CA ALA A 19 7.26 5.80 6.05
C ALA A 19 5.78 5.45 5.89
N GLY A 20 5.48 4.41 5.12
CA GLY A 20 4.13 3.86 4.95
C GLY A 20 3.11 4.88 4.45
N ILE A 21 1.84 4.65 4.80
CA ILE A 21 0.75 5.55 4.36
C ILE A 21 0.94 6.99 4.80
N GLN A 22 1.57 7.25 5.95
CA GLN A 22 1.77 8.60 6.47
C GLN A 22 2.73 9.40 5.59
N ALA A 23 3.86 8.83 5.19
CA ALA A 23 4.79 9.47 4.27
C ALA A 23 4.15 9.67 2.88
N ASP A 24 3.45 8.66 2.40
CA ASP A 24 2.77 8.71 1.10
C ASP A 24 1.67 9.78 1.06
N ILE A 25 0.83 9.90 2.11
CA ILE A 25 -0.19 10.96 2.23
C ILE A 25 0.46 12.34 2.18
N LYS A 26 1.52 12.57 2.97
CA LYS A 26 2.24 13.85 2.99
C LYS A 26 2.76 14.21 1.60
N THR A 27 3.37 13.24 0.91
CA THR A 27 3.93 13.43 -0.44
C THR A 27 2.85 13.74 -1.47
N VAL A 28 1.79 12.94 -1.52
CA VAL A 28 0.66 13.13 -2.44
C VAL A 28 -0.01 14.48 -2.22
N THR A 29 -0.21 14.87 -0.95
CA THR A 29 -0.83 16.14 -0.59
C THR A 29 0.06 17.33 -0.94
N ALA A 30 1.37 17.24 -0.64
CA ALA A 30 2.33 18.30 -0.99
C ALA A 30 2.42 18.54 -2.51
N LEU A 31 2.19 17.50 -3.32
CA LEU A 31 2.14 17.61 -4.78
C LEU A 31 0.79 18.13 -5.32
N GLY A 32 -0.14 18.46 -4.45
CA GLY A 32 -1.46 19.02 -4.81
C GLY A 32 -2.47 17.97 -5.26
N SER A 33 -2.27 16.70 -4.90
CA SER A 33 -3.16 15.59 -5.22
C SER A 33 -3.96 15.13 -3.99
N TYR A 34 -5.04 14.37 -4.22
CA TYR A 34 -5.88 13.82 -3.17
C TYR A 34 -5.43 12.40 -2.82
N ALA A 35 -5.09 12.18 -1.54
CA ALA A 35 -4.64 10.88 -1.03
C ALA A 35 -5.80 10.09 -0.43
N MET A 36 -5.97 8.84 -0.87
CA MET A 36 -6.86 7.85 -0.29
C MET A 36 -6.01 6.69 0.22
N THR A 37 -6.49 5.94 1.21
CA THR A 37 -5.70 4.87 1.81
C THR A 37 -6.47 3.56 1.94
N ALA A 38 -5.74 2.45 1.82
CA ALA A 38 -6.13 1.12 2.26
C ALA A 38 -4.97 0.54 3.09
N ILE A 39 -5.20 0.35 4.38
CA ILE A 39 -4.16 -0.03 5.33
C ILE A 39 -4.02 -1.55 5.35
N THR A 40 -2.80 -2.05 5.11
CA THR A 40 -2.50 -3.49 5.11
C THR A 40 -2.15 -4.02 6.50
N ALA A 41 -1.47 -3.21 7.30
CA ALA A 41 -1.11 -3.49 8.68
C ALA A 41 -0.88 -2.18 9.45
N ILE A 42 -1.07 -2.21 10.75
CA ILE A 42 -0.67 -1.15 11.68
C ILE A 42 0.66 -1.55 12.29
N THR A 43 1.61 -0.62 12.42
CA THR A 43 2.88 -0.88 13.10
C THR A 43 3.05 -0.01 14.33
N ALA A 44 3.68 -0.56 15.37
CA ALA A 44 4.32 0.21 16.41
C ALA A 44 5.77 0.45 15.97
N GLN A 45 6.04 1.62 15.43
CA GLN A 45 7.29 1.94 14.75
C GLN A 45 7.79 3.32 15.15
N ASN A 46 9.11 3.48 15.19
CA ASN A 46 9.81 4.76 15.34
C ASN A 46 11.03 4.82 14.41
N THR A 47 11.86 5.87 14.53
CA THR A 47 13.05 6.07 13.69
C THR A 47 14.15 5.01 13.90
N LYS A 48 14.07 4.20 14.97
CA LYS A 48 15.05 3.17 15.31
C LYS A 48 14.63 1.76 14.83
N GLY A 49 13.31 1.50 14.68
CA GLY A 49 12.85 0.18 14.24
C GLY A 49 11.34 -0.02 14.29
N VAL A 50 10.93 -1.21 13.88
CA VAL A 50 9.57 -1.74 13.96
C VAL A 50 9.50 -2.70 15.15
N TYR A 51 8.62 -2.44 16.10
CA TYR A 51 8.50 -3.19 17.36
C TYR A 51 7.31 -4.14 17.36
N ASP A 52 6.25 -3.80 16.60
CA ASP A 52 5.08 -4.65 16.47
C ASP A 52 4.40 -4.42 15.12
N ILE A 53 3.74 -5.47 14.59
CA ILE A 53 2.99 -5.42 13.33
C ILE A 53 1.65 -6.12 13.56
N HIS A 54 0.56 -5.36 13.49
CA HIS A 54 -0.79 -5.89 13.56
C HIS A 54 -1.44 -5.87 12.17
N SER A 55 -1.71 -7.06 11.62
CA SER A 55 -2.33 -7.21 10.30
C SER A 55 -3.80 -6.78 10.33
N ILE A 56 -4.23 -6.05 9.31
CA ILE A 56 -5.64 -5.74 9.13
C ILE A 56 -6.36 -6.98 8.57
N PRO A 57 -7.57 -7.34 9.08
CA PRO A 57 -8.34 -8.45 8.55
C PRO A 57 -8.55 -8.32 7.03
N LEU A 58 -8.30 -9.39 6.27
CA LEU A 58 -8.34 -9.40 4.81
C LEU A 58 -9.65 -8.85 4.23
N LYS A 59 -10.79 -9.21 4.86
CA LYS A 59 -12.11 -8.69 4.48
C LYS A 59 -12.22 -7.17 4.64
N SER A 60 -11.59 -6.62 5.68
CA SER A 60 -11.55 -5.17 5.90
C SER A 60 -10.66 -4.48 4.86
N LEU A 61 -9.52 -5.07 4.52
CA LEU A 61 -8.64 -4.57 3.47
C LEU A 61 -9.34 -4.56 2.10
N GLU A 62 -9.99 -5.66 1.71
CA GLU A 62 -10.79 -5.72 0.47
C GLU A 62 -11.84 -4.62 0.44
N LYS A 63 -12.57 -4.42 1.55
CA LYS A 63 -13.60 -3.37 1.65
C LYS A 63 -12.99 -1.97 1.51
N GLN A 64 -11.89 -1.65 2.21
CA GLN A 64 -11.22 -0.35 2.09
C GLN A 64 -10.90 -0.02 0.62
N ILE A 65 -10.30 -0.97 -0.11
CA ILE A 65 -9.95 -0.80 -1.52
C ILE A 65 -11.21 -0.60 -2.37
N MET A 66 -12.18 -1.49 -2.26
CA MET A 66 -13.32 -1.52 -3.16
C MET A 66 -14.28 -0.34 -2.96
N VAL A 67 -14.63 0.01 -1.70
CA VAL A 67 -15.55 1.13 -1.45
C VAL A 67 -14.94 2.46 -1.90
N THR A 68 -13.64 2.64 -1.66
CA THR A 68 -12.91 3.85 -2.04
C THR A 68 -12.80 3.98 -3.57
N CYS A 69 -12.44 2.88 -4.25
CA CYS A 69 -12.32 2.88 -5.71
C CYS A 69 -13.66 3.07 -6.42
N ASN A 70 -14.75 2.51 -5.88
CA ASN A 70 -16.07 2.62 -6.49
C ASN A 70 -16.63 4.05 -6.39
N ASP A 71 -16.36 4.75 -5.30
CA ASP A 71 -16.83 6.11 -5.05
C ASP A 71 -15.92 7.15 -5.74
N ILE A 72 -14.65 7.23 -5.29
CA ILE A 72 -13.76 8.33 -5.66
C ILE A 72 -13.07 8.09 -7.01
N LYS A 73 -12.91 6.85 -7.44
CA LYS A 73 -12.26 6.44 -8.72
C LYS A 73 -10.84 7.03 -8.84
N PRO A 74 -9.84 6.39 -8.23
CA PRO A 74 -8.45 6.87 -8.28
C PRO A 74 -7.90 6.92 -9.71
N ASP A 75 -7.01 7.88 -9.96
CA ASP A 75 -6.29 8.02 -11.23
C ASP A 75 -5.05 7.11 -11.28
N ALA A 76 -4.48 6.79 -10.11
CA ALA A 76 -3.37 5.86 -9.95
C ALA A 76 -3.39 5.19 -8.56
N ILE A 77 -2.65 4.09 -8.46
CA ILE A 77 -2.48 3.33 -7.21
C ILE A 77 -1.00 3.27 -6.87
N LYS A 78 -0.63 3.62 -5.62
CA LYS A 78 0.68 3.33 -5.05
C LYS A 78 0.55 2.15 -4.10
N ILE A 79 1.41 1.16 -4.24
CA ILE A 79 1.49 0.00 -3.37
C ILE A 79 2.83 0.02 -2.64
N GLY A 80 2.78 -0.08 -1.32
CA GLY A 80 3.95 -0.23 -0.46
C GLY A 80 4.00 -1.62 0.17
N MET A 81 4.19 -1.68 1.50
CA MET A 81 4.34 -2.94 2.24
C MET A 81 3.12 -3.86 2.12
N LEU A 82 3.37 -5.08 1.60
CA LEU A 82 2.46 -6.22 1.56
C LEU A 82 3.13 -7.40 2.30
N HIS A 83 2.81 -7.58 3.58
CA HIS A 83 3.57 -8.41 4.50
C HIS A 83 3.34 -9.93 4.36
N SER A 84 2.26 -10.38 3.70
CA SER A 84 1.93 -11.81 3.57
C SER A 84 1.33 -12.16 2.20
N SER A 85 1.37 -13.46 1.86
CA SER A 85 0.75 -13.99 0.63
C SER A 85 -0.74 -13.70 0.55
N GLU A 86 -1.45 -13.78 1.66
CA GLU A 86 -2.90 -13.54 1.74
C GLU A 86 -3.22 -12.08 1.41
N VAL A 87 -2.45 -11.13 1.96
CA VAL A 87 -2.58 -9.69 1.67
C VAL A 87 -2.29 -9.43 0.19
N ILE A 88 -1.22 -10.00 -0.36
CA ILE A 88 -0.88 -9.86 -1.79
C ILE A 88 -2.01 -10.39 -2.67
N ASN A 89 -2.55 -11.56 -2.36
CA ASN A 89 -3.62 -12.18 -3.15
C ASN A 89 -4.93 -11.36 -3.09
N ILE A 90 -5.27 -10.78 -1.94
CA ILE A 90 -6.44 -9.87 -1.83
C ILE A 90 -6.22 -8.60 -2.65
N VAL A 91 -5.05 -7.98 -2.56
CA VAL A 91 -4.72 -6.78 -3.34
C VAL A 91 -4.78 -7.11 -4.84
N GLU A 92 -4.17 -8.21 -5.29
CA GLU A 92 -4.21 -8.67 -6.68
C GLU A 92 -5.65 -8.89 -7.17
N LYS A 93 -6.47 -9.57 -6.37
CA LYS A 93 -7.90 -9.75 -6.64
C LYS A 93 -8.65 -8.42 -6.81
N CYS A 94 -8.37 -7.45 -5.95
CA CYS A 94 -8.97 -6.11 -6.07
C CYS A 94 -8.50 -5.40 -7.34
N LEU A 95 -7.20 -5.41 -7.62
CA LEU A 95 -6.63 -4.81 -8.84
C LEU A 95 -7.19 -5.42 -10.12
N SER A 96 -7.54 -6.71 -10.12
CA SER A 96 -8.17 -7.38 -11.26
C SER A 96 -9.57 -6.86 -11.55
N LYS A 97 -10.28 -6.39 -10.53
CA LYS A 97 -11.62 -5.78 -10.65
C LYS A 97 -11.55 -4.29 -11.03
N ILE A 98 -10.45 -3.63 -10.67
CA ILE A 98 -10.24 -2.19 -10.87
C ILE A 98 -9.48 -2.00 -12.19
N LYS A 99 -10.08 -1.30 -13.15
CA LYS A 99 -9.49 -1.08 -14.48
C LYS A 99 -8.45 0.06 -14.49
N ILE A 100 -7.55 0.12 -13.48
CA ILE A 100 -6.49 1.13 -13.39
C ILE A 100 -5.18 0.51 -13.86
N LYS A 101 -4.54 1.18 -14.84
CA LYS A 101 -3.25 0.76 -15.40
C LYS A 101 -2.04 1.41 -14.71
N LYS A 102 -2.25 2.55 -14.05
CA LYS A 102 -1.18 3.31 -13.38
C LYS A 102 -0.97 2.78 -11.97
N VAL A 103 -0.19 1.72 -11.85
CA VAL A 103 0.20 1.12 -10.58
C VAL A 103 1.70 1.33 -10.36
N VAL A 104 2.05 1.94 -9.24
CA VAL A 104 3.44 2.12 -8.76
C VAL A 104 3.65 1.18 -7.58
N LEU A 105 4.62 0.30 -7.67
CA LEU A 105 4.98 -0.64 -6.61
C LEU A 105 6.33 -0.29 -6.01
N ASP A 106 6.34 -0.08 -4.70
CA ASP A 106 7.53 -0.09 -3.86
C ASP A 106 7.55 -1.43 -3.11
N PRO A 107 8.32 -2.43 -3.58
CA PRO A 107 8.29 -3.79 -3.03
C PRO A 107 9.09 -3.88 -1.73
N VAL A 108 8.62 -3.19 -0.69
CA VAL A 108 9.28 -3.14 0.62
C VAL A 108 9.40 -4.54 1.22
N MET A 109 10.64 -5.03 1.34
CA MET A 109 10.93 -6.36 1.92
C MET A 109 11.55 -6.27 3.31
N ILE A 110 12.34 -5.24 3.55
CA ILE A 110 13.09 -5.02 4.79
C ILE A 110 12.93 -3.56 5.20
N ALA A 111 12.62 -3.31 6.47
CA ALA A 111 12.60 -1.96 7.02
C ALA A 111 14.02 -1.39 7.13
N LYS A 112 14.16 -0.07 7.19
CA LYS A 112 15.45 0.62 7.35
C LYS A 112 16.24 0.11 8.58
N GLY A 113 15.54 -0.33 9.63
CA GLY A 113 16.13 -0.95 10.83
C GLY A 113 16.43 -2.44 10.71
N GLY A 114 16.36 -3.05 9.51
CA GLY A 114 16.69 -4.46 9.27
C GLY A 114 15.54 -5.44 9.52
N ALA A 115 14.40 -5.01 10.06
CA ALA A 115 13.25 -5.87 10.30
C ALA A 115 12.66 -6.37 8.96
N ARG A 116 12.45 -7.68 8.84
CA ARG A 116 11.80 -8.27 7.67
C ARG A 116 10.30 -7.94 7.68
N LEU A 117 9.82 -7.32 6.62
CA LEU A 117 8.44 -6.86 6.47
C LEU A 117 7.59 -7.75 5.54
N ILE A 118 8.19 -8.78 4.95
CA ILE A 118 7.49 -9.74 4.07
C ILE A 118 7.94 -11.17 4.41
N SER A 119 7.03 -12.13 4.38
CA SER A 119 7.37 -13.54 4.54
C SER A 119 8.11 -14.08 3.31
N LYS A 120 8.98 -15.09 3.49
CA LYS A 120 9.69 -15.71 2.36
C LYS A 120 8.72 -16.31 1.32
N SER A 121 7.63 -16.91 1.76
CA SER A 121 6.58 -17.46 0.87
C SER A 121 5.89 -16.38 0.04
N ALA A 122 5.67 -15.21 0.59
CA ALA A 122 5.00 -14.11 -0.07
C ALA A 122 5.79 -13.49 -1.23
N ILE A 123 7.12 -13.65 -1.27
CA ILE A 123 7.96 -13.12 -2.37
C ILE A 123 7.54 -13.72 -3.72
N LYS A 124 7.15 -15.00 -3.75
CA LYS A 124 6.64 -15.63 -4.99
C LYS A 124 5.36 -14.98 -5.48
N ASP A 125 4.45 -14.66 -4.56
CA ASP A 125 3.17 -14.03 -4.90
C ASP A 125 3.34 -12.56 -5.28
N LEU A 126 4.33 -11.87 -4.72
CA LEU A 126 4.64 -10.48 -5.07
C LEU A 126 4.91 -10.30 -6.58
N LYS A 127 5.42 -11.33 -7.26
CA LYS A 127 5.59 -11.33 -8.73
C LYS A 127 4.30 -11.06 -9.50
N LYS A 128 3.13 -11.37 -8.92
CA LYS A 128 1.81 -11.07 -9.53
C LYS A 128 1.58 -9.56 -9.60
N ILE A 129 1.90 -8.86 -8.51
CA ILE A 129 1.78 -7.39 -8.43
C ILE A 129 2.83 -6.72 -9.33
N ILE A 130 4.07 -7.23 -9.32
CA ILE A 130 5.16 -6.75 -10.19
C ILE A 130 4.72 -6.71 -11.66
N LYS A 131 4.10 -7.79 -12.15
CA LYS A 131 3.63 -7.87 -13.54
C LYS A 131 2.52 -6.88 -13.90
N ARG A 132 1.80 -6.37 -12.91
CA ARG A 132 0.74 -5.36 -13.09
C ARG A 132 1.24 -3.93 -12.92
N SER A 133 2.42 -3.78 -12.35
CA SER A 133 2.97 -2.46 -12.03
C SER A 133 3.53 -1.79 -13.28
N LEU A 134 3.20 -0.51 -13.44
CA LEU A 134 3.78 0.35 -14.48
C LEU A 134 5.20 0.78 -14.09
N ILE A 135 5.41 1.03 -12.80
CA ILE A 135 6.68 1.45 -12.21
C ILE A 135 6.95 0.60 -10.98
N ILE A 136 8.20 0.18 -10.83
CA ILE A 136 8.73 -0.49 -9.63
C ILE A 136 9.93 0.33 -9.16
N THR A 137 9.96 0.67 -7.86
CA THR A 137 11.03 1.47 -7.24
C THR A 137 11.97 0.62 -6.40
#